data_5aff00495736084d775de714d5b789db
#
_entry.id   5aff00495736084d775de714d5b789db
#
_cell.length_a   1.000
_cell.length_b   1.000
_cell.length_c   1.000
_cell.angle_alpha   90.00
_cell.angle_beta   90.00
_cell.angle_gamma   90.00
#
_symmetry.space_group_name_H-M   'P 1'
#
loop_
_entity.id
_entity.type
_entity.pdbx_description
1 polymer ?
#
loop_
_entity_poly.entity_id
_entity_poly.type
_entity_poly.pdbx_seq_one_letter_code
_entity_poly.pdbx_strand_id
1 'polypeptide(L)'
;MPSLAIVNIGTLVSGDLARPLLPADALLIRDGHIAAVGRRAELDLSRCATILDANGGAVCPGLIDSHVHVVFGDWTPRQNMIGWIETYIHGGVTTIICLVSASRCWASRCRRRL
;
A
#
# COMPACT_ATOMS: atom_id res chain seq x y z
N MET A 1 -0.53 8.05 19.12
CA MET A 1 -0.58 8.00 17.66
C MET A 1 -1.77 7.18 17.21
N PRO A 2 -2.38 7.46 16.06
CA PRO A 2 -3.57 6.73 15.62
C PRO A 2 -3.25 5.27 15.37
N SER A 3 -4.05 4.40 15.96
CA SER A 3 -4.00 2.95 15.73
C SER A 3 -5.20 2.54 14.88
N LEU A 4 -4.98 1.66 13.93
CA LEU A 4 -5.97 1.12 13.02
C LEU A 4 -6.02 -0.39 13.18
N ALA A 5 -7.20 -0.96 13.24
CA ALA A 5 -7.40 -2.39 13.08
C ALA A 5 -8.18 -2.68 11.81
N ILE A 6 -7.82 -3.74 11.10
CA ILE A 6 -8.63 -4.32 10.03
C ILE A 6 -9.11 -5.66 10.55
N VAL A 7 -10.42 -5.89 10.51
CA VAL A 7 -11.06 -7.09 11.07
C VAL A 7 -11.95 -7.77 10.04
N ASN A 8 -12.45 -8.95 10.37
CA ASN A 8 -13.33 -9.72 9.50
C ASN A 8 -12.73 -9.98 8.11
N ILE A 9 -11.43 -10.32 8.11
CA ILE A 9 -10.67 -10.62 6.89
C ILE A 9 -10.98 -12.06 6.49
N GLY A 10 -11.49 -12.25 5.26
CA GLY A 10 -11.75 -13.60 4.72
C GLY A 10 -10.49 -14.29 4.20
N THR A 11 -9.58 -13.53 3.59
CA THR A 11 -8.30 -14.03 3.10
C THR A 11 -7.21 -12.99 3.36
N LEU A 12 -6.17 -13.39 4.07
CA LEU A 12 -5.02 -12.54 4.33
C LEU A 12 -3.79 -13.03 3.56
N VAL A 13 -3.31 -12.20 2.65
CA VAL A 13 -2.12 -12.46 1.84
C VAL A 13 -0.90 -11.82 2.49
N SER A 14 0.16 -12.60 2.73
CA SER A 14 1.35 -12.12 3.43
C SER A 14 2.36 -11.36 2.57
N GLY A 15 2.40 -11.65 1.26
CA GLY A 15 3.49 -11.25 0.38
C GLY A 15 4.73 -12.15 0.44
N ASP A 16 4.78 -13.12 1.35
CA ASP A 16 5.82 -14.15 1.42
C ASP A 16 5.43 -15.33 0.54
N LEU A 17 6.24 -15.64 -0.47
CA LEU A 17 5.96 -16.74 -1.40
C LEU A 17 6.00 -18.12 -0.73
N ALA A 18 6.74 -18.26 0.36
CA ALA A 18 6.80 -19.53 1.11
C ALA A 18 5.55 -19.75 1.97
N ARG A 19 4.88 -18.68 2.39
CA ARG A 19 3.63 -18.71 3.16
C ARG A 19 2.67 -17.64 2.68
N PRO A 20 2.13 -17.77 1.48
CA PRO A 20 1.37 -16.71 0.82
C PRO A 20 0.08 -16.34 1.56
N LEU A 21 -0.53 -17.28 2.27
CA LEU A 21 -1.76 -17.07 3.02
C LEU A 21 -1.51 -17.24 4.53
N LEU A 22 -2.03 -16.31 5.31
CA LEU A 22 -1.96 -16.36 6.77
C LEU A 22 -3.30 -16.78 7.37
N PRO A 23 -3.30 -17.68 8.38
CA PRO A 23 -4.50 -18.13 9.06
C PRO A 23 -4.95 -17.10 10.11
N ALA A 24 -5.23 -15.88 9.66
CA ALA A 24 -5.60 -14.74 10.49
C ALA A 24 -6.76 -13.99 9.86
N ASP A 25 -7.60 -13.41 10.71
CA ASP A 25 -8.77 -12.64 10.30
C ASP A 25 -8.71 -11.18 10.75
N ALA A 26 -7.59 -10.77 11.39
CA ALA A 26 -7.39 -9.41 11.82
C ALA A 26 -5.93 -8.95 11.75
N LEU A 27 -5.76 -7.64 11.53
CA LEU A 27 -4.52 -6.90 11.55
C LEU A 27 -4.62 -5.75 12.53
N LEU A 28 -3.57 -5.52 13.32
CA LEU A 28 -3.40 -4.34 14.15
C LEU A 28 -2.24 -3.50 13.61
N ILE A 29 -2.50 -2.24 13.36
CA ILE A 29 -1.55 -1.27 12.82
C ILE A 29 -1.35 -0.18 13.86
N ARG A 30 -0.09 0.10 14.21
CA ARG A 30 0.30 1.19 15.11
C ARG A 30 1.44 1.97 14.46
N ASP A 31 1.33 3.27 14.46
CA ASP A 31 2.37 4.18 13.97
C ASP A 31 2.84 3.85 12.54
N GLY A 32 1.89 3.48 11.67
CA GLY A 32 2.16 3.12 10.27
C GLY A 32 2.78 1.73 10.06
N HIS A 33 2.92 0.92 11.12
CA HIS A 33 3.49 -0.43 11.04
C HIS A 33 2.48 -1.50 11.46
N ILE A 34 2.56 -2.68 10.85
CA ILE A 34 1.80 -3.84 11.28
C ILE A 34 2.37 -4.29 12.63
N ALA A 35 1.62 -4.08 13.70
CA ALA A 35 2.03 -4.41 15.06
C ALA A 35 1.66 -5.84 15.44
N ALA A 36 0.57 -6.36 14.91
CA ALA A 36 0.14 -7.74 15.13
C ALA A 36 -0.72 -8.26 14.00
N VAL A 37 -0.64 -9.56 13.78
CA VAL A 37 -1.46 -10.34 12.83
C VAL A 37 -1.97 -11.55 13.60
N GLY A 38 -3.27 -11.82 13.56
CA GLY A 38 -3.83 -12.94 14.30
C GLY A 38 -5.34 -13.03 14.16
N ARG A 39 -5.93 -13.81 15.06
CA ARG A 39 -7.38 -13.85 15.16
C ARG A 39 -7.90 -12.67 15.95
N ARG A 40 -9.01 -12.08 15.50
CA ARG A 40 -9.64 -10.94 16.17
C ARG A 40 -9.85 -11.18 17.67
N ALA A 41 -10.19 -12.41 18.06
CA ALA A 41 -10.42 -12.78 19.45
C ALA A 41 -9.15 -12.71 20.32
N GLU A 42 -7.96 -12.75 19.71
CA GLU A 42 -6.66 -12.77 20.38
C GLU A 42 -6.01 -11.38 20.43
N LEU A 43 -6.55 -10.41 19.67
CA LEU A 43 -5.99 -9.07 19.56
C LEU A 43 -6.73 -8.07 20.46
N ASP A 44 -5.97 -7.32 21.24
CA ASP A 44 -6.53 -6.19 22.01
C ASP A 44 -6.76 -4.98 21.09
N LEU A 45 -8.00 -4.80 20.68
CA LEU A 45 -8.47 -3.71 19.81
C LEU A 45 -9.06 -2.53 20.61
N SER A 46 -9.07 -2.59 21.94
CA SER A 46 -9.73 -1.59 22.81
C SER A 46 -9.15 -0.19 22.66
N ARG A 47 -7.89 -0.10 22.22
CA ARG A 47 -7.16 1.16 22.00
C ARG A 47 -7.07 1.59 20.55
N CYS A 48 -7.79 0.93 19.63
CA CYS A 48 -7.77 1.32 18.23
C CYS A 48 -8.63 2.59 18.03
N ALA A 49 -8.02 3.58 17.40
CA ALA A 49 -8.72 4.81 17.02
C ALA A 49 -9.73 4.58 15.89
N THR A 50 -9.43 3.59 15.02
CA THR A 50 -10.27 3.23 13.88
C THR A 50 -10.30 1.72 13.73
N ILE A 51 -11.48 1.18 13.44
CA ILE A 51 -11.65 -0.23 13.08
C ILE A 51 -12.29 -0.28 11.70
N LEU A 52 -11.65 -0.99 10.79
CA LEU A 52 -12.09 -1.22 9.42
C LEU A 52 -12.57 -2.66 9.28
N ASP A 53 -13.81 -2.84 8.88
CA ASP A 53 -14.37 -4.17 8.61
C ASP A 53 -14.09 -4.54 7.14
N ALA A 54 -13.33 -5.61 6.92
CA ALA A 54 -13.06 -6.13 5.58
C ALA A 54 -14.25 -6.92 4.99
N ASN A 55 -15.31 -7.13 5.79
CA ASN A 55 -16.54 -7.79 5.36
C ASN A 55 -16.31 -9.16 4.65
N GLY A 56 -15.38 -9.95 5.17
CA GLY A 56 -15.00 -11.22 4.57
C GLY A 56 -14.14 -11.11 3.30
N GLY A 57 -13.74 -9.90 2.92
CA GLY A 57 -12.90 -9.66 1.75
C GLY A 57 -11.46 -10.10 1.93
N ALA A 58 -10.70 -10.02 0.84
CA ALA A 58 -9.27 -10.27 0.85
C ALA A 58 -8.48 -9.01 1.21
N VAL A 59 -7.45 -9.18 2.04
CA VAL A 59 -6.48 -8.14 2.38
C VAL A 59 -5.09 -8.61 1.94
N CYS A 60 -4.39 -7.76 1.20
CA CYS A 60 -3.04 -8.04 0.71
C CYS A 60 -2.13 -6.83 0.89
N PRO A 61 -0.80 -7.01 0.84
CA PRO A 61 0.12 -5.90 0.69
C PRO A 61 -0.21 -5.06 -0.54
N GLY A 62 0.10 -3.77 -0.49
CA GLY A 62 -0.04 -2.90 -1.64
C GLY A 62 0.75 -3.43 -2.84
N LEU A 63 0.17 -3.31 -4.02
CA LEU A 63 0.78 -3.78 -5.25
C LEU A 63 2.03 -2.96 -5.60
N ILE A 64 3.01 -3.63 -6.21
CA ILE A 64 4.24 -3.00 -6.69
C ILE A 64 4.21 -3.06 -8.21
N ASP A 65 4.20 -1.89 -8.86
CA ASP A 65 4.44 -1.83 -10.29
C ASP A 65 5.95 -1.72 -10.54
N SER A 66 6.53 -2.78 -11.04
CA SER A 66 7.98 -2.91 -11.20
C SER A 66 8.51 -2.31 -12.50
N HIS A 67 7.66 -1.79 -13.37
CA HIS A 67 8.07 -1.24 -14.65
C HIS A 67 7.17 -0.08 -15.09
N VAL A 68 7.49 1.12 -14.62
CA VAL A 68 6.75 2.32 -14.97
C VAL A 68 7.66 3.33 -15.65
N HIS A 69 7.17 3.92 -16.73
CA HIS A 69 7.77 5.10 -17.34
C HIS A 69 6.97 6.32 -16.92
N VAL A 70 7.42 6.98 -15.85
CA VAL A 70 6.82 8.24 -15.42
C VAL A 70 7.31 9.34 -16.36
N VAL A 71 6.42 9.86 -17.18
CA VAL A 71 6.73 10.99 -18.05
C VAL A 71 6.39 12.28 -17.30
N PHE A 72 7.42 12.99 -16.83
CA PHE A 72 7.30 14.31 -16.25
C PHE A 72 7.65 15.34 -17.32
N GLY A 73 6.69 16.03 -17.88
CA GLY A 73 6.94 17.14 -18.78
C GLY A 73 5.91 17.33 -19.88
N ASP A 74 6.10 18.36 -20.68
CA ASP A 74 5.21 18.86 -21.72
C ASP A 74 5.06 17.94 -22.95
N TRP A 75 5.70 16.78 -22.93
CA TRP A 75 5.76 15.85 -24.06
C TRP A 75 4.45 15.10 -24.31
N THR A 76 3.60 15.00 -23.30
CA THR A 76 2.31 14.33 -23.43
C THR A 76 1.20 15.22 -22.86
N PRO A 77 0.62 16.12 -23.66
CA PRO A 77 -0.43 17.04 -23.19
C PRO A 77 -1.70 16.33 -22.70
N ARG A 78 -1.77 15.01 -22.75
CA ARG A 78 -2.93 14.21 -22.33
C ARG A 78 -2.81 13.58 -20.95
N GLN A 79 -1.64 13.62 -20.31
CA GLN A 79 -1.46 13.04 -18.99
C GLN A 79 -1.36 14.12 -17.92
N ASN A 80 -2.49 14.37 -17.27
CA ASN A 80 -2.48 15.12 -16.02
C ASN A 80 -1.88 14.23 -14.93
N MET A 81 -0.66 14.55 -14.49
CA MET A 81 0.10 13.73 -13.53
C MET A 81 -0.60 13.51 -12.19
N ILE A 82 -1.39 14.45 -11.73
CA ILE A 82 -2.11 14.33 -10.45
C ILE A 82 -3.13 13.20 -10.56
N GLY A 83 -3.93 13.16 -11.60
CA GLY A 83 -4.90 12.08 -11.82
C GLY A 83 -4.27 10.71 -12.08
N TRP A 84 -3.04 10.68 -12.58
CA TRP A 84 -2.32 9.43 -12.82
C TRP A 84 -1.91 8.75 -11.50
N ILE A 85 -1.35 9.49 -10.54
CA ILE A 85 -0.99 8.95 -9.21
C ILE A 85 -2.22 8.44 -8.48
N GLU A 86 -3.31 9.20 -8.50
CA GLU A 86 -4.58 8.78 -7.91
C GLU A 86 -5.10 7.48 -8.51
N THR A 87 -5.00 7.32 -9.83
CA THR A 87 -5.42 6.09 -10.53
C THR A 87 -4.64 4.87 -10.06
N TYR A 88 -3.32 5.01 -9.85
CA TYR A 88 -2.49 3.92 -9.30
C TYR A 88 -2.90 3.53 -7.90
N ILE A 89 -3.13 4.51 -7.01
CA ILE A 89 -3.56 4.26 -5.63
C ILE A 89 -4.94 3.59 -5.62
N HIS A 90 -5.88 4.06 -6.44
CA HIS A 90 -7.21 3.45 -6.56
C HIS A 90 -7.14 2.03 -7.13
N GLY A 91 -6.14 1.72 -7.96
CA GLY A 91 -5.84 0.37 -8.42
C GLY A 91 -5.11 -0.51 -7.40
N GLY A 92 -4.81 0.02 -6.20
CA GLY A 92 -4.10 -0.71 -5.14
C GLY A 92 -2.58 -0.72 -5.27
N VAL A 93 -2.02 0.04 -6.21
CA VAL A 93 -0.56 0.17 -6.37
C VAL A 93 -0.03 1.19 -5.37
N THR A 94 0.81 0.76 -4.44
CA THR A 94 1.41 1.60 -3.40
C THR A 94 2.89 1.89 -3.64
N THR A 95 3.52 1.16 -4.54
CA THR A 95 4.94 1.30 -4.86
C THR A 95 5.16 1.23 -6.36
N ILE A 96 5.97 2.14 -6.87
CA ILE A 96 6.30 2.24 -8.29
C ILE A 96 7.81 2.23 -8.46
N ILE A 97 8.31 1.33 -9.32
CA ILE A 97 9.72 1.31 -9.74
C ILE A 97 9.79 1.95 -11.13
N CYS A 98 10.30 3.17 -11.17
CA CYS A 98 10.44 3.92 -12.41
C CYS A 98 11.81 3.67 -13.04
N LEU A 99 11.82 3.22 -14.28
CA LEU A 99 13.01 3.20 -15.13
C LEU A 99 13.18 4.59 -15.76
N VAL A 100 14.02 5.40 -15.15
CA VAL A 100 14.40 6.68 -15.74
C VAL A 100 15.42 6.39 -16.83
N SER A 101 15.05 6.58 -18.09
CA SER A 101 16.04 6.63 -19.16
C SER A 101 16.97 7.83 -18.90
N ALA A 102 18.28 7.62 -19.01
CA ALA A 102 19.35 8.54 -18.59
C ALA A 102 19.45 9.87 -19.38
N SER A 103 18.47 10.25 -20.17
CA SER A 103 18.44 11.52 -20.85
C SER A 103 17.88 12.60 -19.93
N ARG A 104 18.79 13.23 -19.16
CA ARG A 104 18.60 14.43 -18.35
C ARG A 104 17.67 14.24 -17.15
N CYS A 105 18.23 13.54 -16.20
CA CYS A 105 17.65 13.27 -14.90
C CYS A 105 17.38 14.52 -14.06
N TRP A 106 16.17 14.64 -13.63
CA TRP A 106 15.75 15.50 -12.53
C TRP A 106 16.05 14.85 -11.15
N ALA A 107 17.02 13.95 -11.10
CA ALA A 107 17.36 13.13 -9.92
C ALA A 107 17.80 13.94 -8.69
N SER A 108 18.08 15.25 -8.84
CA SER A 108 18.51 16.08 -7.71
C SER A 108 17.36 16.65 -6.86
N ARG A 109 16.12 16.62 -7.33
CA ARG A 109 14.98 17.17 -6.58
C ARG A 109 14.06 16.12 -5.94
N CYS A 110 14.12 14.87 -6.39
CA CYS A 110 13.26 13.82 -5.83
C CYS A 110 13.72 13.32 -4.45
N ARG A 111 14.98 13.59 -4.03
CA ARG A 111 15.51 13.18 -2.73
C ARG A 111 15.13 14.06 -1.54
N ARG A 112 14.34 15.09 -1.70
CA ARG A 112 14.09 16.05 -0.61
C ARG A 112 12.65 16.11 -0.10
N ARG A 113 11.75 15.25 -0.57
CA ARG A 113 10.37 15.21 -0.05
C ARG A 113 9.78 13.80 -0.07
N LEU A 114 10.26 12.97 0.79
CA LEU A 114 9.53 11.84 1.37
C LEU A 114 9.70 11.93 2.88
#